data_0f62d569cb4fc8843372d7e1a24c142f
#
_entry.id   0f62d569cb4fc8843372d7e1a24c142f
#
_cell.length_a   1.000
_cell.length_b   1.000
_cell.length_c   1.000
_cell.angle_alpha   90.00
_cell.angle_beta   90.00
_cell.angle_gamma   90.00
#
_symmetry.space_group_name_H-M   'P 1'
#
loop_
_entity.id
_entity.type
_entity.pdbx_description
1 polymer ?
#
loop_
_entity_poly.entity_id
_entity_poly.type
_entity_poly.pdbx_seq_one_letter_code
_entity_poly.pdbx_strand_id
1 'polypeptide(L)'
;MAAVPSPLTAPHAPSKPKPIYRTLYFQVLVAVAIGITLGHFYPKLGADMKPLGDAFIKLVKMIIAPVIFLTVVSGIAGMTNLEKVGRVGGKALAYFLTFSTLALIVGLIVANLLQPGHGLHIDPNSLDPKAVATYAGKAKEQNIADFLMNIIPTTAVGAFAGGEILQVLFFSVLFGFGLAFLGDRGKPVLDIIKVMSEAIFGVVNIIMKVAPIGAFGAMAFTIGKYGISSLANLAYLVGAFYLTSAIFVIVVLGAVARYNGFSIFKLIRYIKEELMLVLGTSSSESALPSLIDKMEKAGCSRPVVGLVVPTGYSFNLDGTNIYMTMAALFIAQATDTPITFGEQILLLLVAMLSSKGAAGVTGSGFITLAATLAVVPSVPVVGMALILGIDRFMSECRALTNFIGNAVACIVVARWENEVDEAKLHAALAGKPIVETAAPAPVLQAAE
;
A
#
# COMPACT_ATOMS: atom_id res chain seq x y z
N MET A 1 -4.39 -10.07 51.04
CA MET A 1 -3.95 -9.18 49.94
C MET A 1 -5.07 -9.16 48.91
N ALA A 2 -5.82 -8.06 48.85
CA ALA A 2 -6.94 -7.92 47.91
C ALA A 2 -6.36 -7.61 46.50
N ALA A 3 -6.81 -8.36 45.51
CA ALA A 3 -6.44 -8.13 44.09
C ALA A 3 -7.03 -6.79 43.64
N VAL A 4 -6.15 -5.91 43.17
CA VAL A 4 -6.54 -4.65 42.53
C VAL A 4 -7.09 -5.01 41.11
N PRO A 5 -8.35 -4.62 40.79
CA PRO A 5 -8.87 -4.87 39.45
C PRO A 5 -8.17 -4.01 38.44
N SER A 6 -7.66 -4.66 37.36
CA SER A 6 -7.13 -3.98 36.18
C SER A 6 -8.14 -2.96 35.64
N PRO A 7 -7.72 -1.75 35.24
CA PRO A 7 -8.61 -0.81 34.59
C PRO A 7 -9.00 -1.39 33.23
N LEU A 8 -10.25 -1.85 33.13
CA LEU A 8 -10.90 -2.14 31.85
C LEU A 8 -10.79 -0.89 30.97
N THR A 9 -10.09 -1.02 29.87
CA THR A 9 -10.03 0.00 28.83
C THR A 9 -11.45 0.35 28.41
N ALA A 10 -11.90 1.54 28.81
CA ALA A 10 -13.18 2.08 28.39
C ALA A 10 -13.22 2.09 26.84
N PRO A 11 -14.35 1.71 26.21
CA PRO A 11 -14.48 1.79 24.77
C PRO A 11 -14.22 3.23 24.35
N HIS A 12 -13.28 3.44 23.44
CA HIS A 12 -13.00 4.75 22.87
C HIS A 12 -14.30 5.30 22.30
N ALA A 13 -14.84 6.33 22.95
CA ALA A 13 -15.97 7.08 22.42
C ALA A 13 -15.62 7.54 20.98
N PRO A 14 -16.55 7.42 20.02
CA PRO A 14 -16.30 7.83 18.64
C PRO A 14 -15.87 9.31 18.65
N SER A 15 -14.62 9.56 18.25
CA SER A 15 -14.09 10.90 18.15
C SER A 15 -14.96 11.70 17.19
N LYS A 16 -15.46 12.87 17.61
CA LYS A 16 -16.24 13.77 16.76
C LYS A 16 -15.50 13.96 15.42
N PRO A 17 -16.20 13.86 14.28
CA PRO A 17 -15.58 14.03 12.98
C PRO A 17 -14.84 15.36 12.94
N LYS A 18 -13.55 15.31 12.61
CA LYS A 18 -12.74 16.53 12.49
C LYS A 18 -13.35 17.43 11.40
N PRO A 19 -13.48 18.74 11.63
CA PRO A 19 -13.97 19.64 10.58
C PRO A 19 -13.10 19.51 9.32
N ILE A 20 -13.73 19.53 8.15
CA ILE A 20 -13.12 19.22 6.84
C ILE A 20 -11.81 20.01 6.62
N TYR A 21 -11.76 21.30 7.03
CA TYR A 21 -10.55 22.13 6.88
C TYR A 21 -9.35 21.68 7.72
N ARG A 22 -9.53 20.83 8.73
CA ARG A 22 -8.47 20.23 9.54
C ARG A 22 -8.00 18.86 8.98
N THR A 23 -8.64 18.37 7.93
CA THR A 23 -8.18 17.14 7.28
C THR A 23 -6.96 17.43 6.41
N LEU A 24 -6.00 16.53 6.43
CA LEU A 24 -4.79 16.64 5.59
C LEU A 24 -5.18 16.73 4.10
N TYR A 25 -6.23 16.03 3.72
CA TYR A 25 -6.81 16.08 2.38
C TYR A 25 -7.16 17.52 1.95
N PHE A 26 -7.95 18.24 2.75
CA PHE A 26 -8.33 19.60 2.43
C PHE A 26 -7.11 20.54 2.39
N GLN A 27 -6.17 20.39 3.34
CA GLN A 27 -4.95 21.18 3.39
C GLN A 27 -4.07 20.97 2.15
N VAL A 28 -3.92 19.71 1.69
CA VAL A 28 -3.18 19.41 0.45
C VAL A 28 -3.89 19.99 -0.76
N LEU A 29 -5.23 19.88 -0.85
CA LEU A 29 -6.03 20.48 -1.93
C LEU A 29 -5.80 21.99 -2.02
N VAL A 30 -5.90 22.70 -0.89
CA VAL A 30 -5.69 24.14 -0.83
C VAL A 30 -4.24 24.48 -1.21
N ALA A 31 -3.27 23.74 -0.69
CA ALA A 31 -1.85 23.93 -1.00
C ALA A 31 -1.55 23.75 -2.49
N VAL A 32 -2.12 22.71 -3.12
CA VAL A 32 -2.03 22.47 -4.56
C VAL A 32 -2.64 23.62 -5.35
N ALA A 33 -3.86 24.08 -4.99
CA ALA A 33 -4.53 25.19 -5.67
C ALA A 33 -3.71 26.48 -5.58
N ILE A 34 -3.13 26.78 -4.41
CA ILE A 34 -2.25 27.94 -4.22
C ILE A 34 -0.97 27.78 -5.05
N GLY A 35 -0.36 26.58 -5.06
CA GLY A 35 0.84 26.29 -5.86
C GLY A 35 0.59 26.46 -7.36
N ILE A 36 -0.54 25.98 -7.87
CA ILE A 36 -0.95 26.13 -9.27
C ILE A 36 -1.11 27.63 -9.59
N THR A 37 -1.82 28.37 -8.74
CA THR A 37 -2.05 29.81 -8.91
C THR A 37 -0.73 30.57 -8.92
N LEU A 38 0.17 30.31 -7.97
CA LEU A 38 1.48 30.93 -7.91
C LEU A 38 2.31 30.61 -9.16
N GLY A 39 2.40 29.34 -9.54
CA GLY A 39 3.17 28.91 -10.72
C GLY A 39 2.63 29.49 -12.02
N HIS A 40 1.32 29.66 -12.14
CA HIS A 40 0.69 30.24 -13.32
C HIS A 40 0.93 31.73 -13.46
N PHE A 41 0.67 32.51 -12.40
CA PHE A 41 0.78 33.98 -12.46
C PHE A 41 2.21 34.48 -12.24
N TYR A 42 3.04 33.76 -11.51
CA TYR A 42 4.43 34.13 -11.19
C TYR A 42 5.38 32.95 -11.50
N PRO A 43 5.61 32.60 -12.78
CA PRO A 43 6.35 31.39 -13.17
C PRO A 43 7.75 31.29 -12.56
N LYS A 44 8.51 32.41 -12.48
CA LYS A 44 9.84 32.43 -11.88
C LYS A 44 9.78 32.10 -10.39
N LEU A 45 8.89 32.76 -9.64
CA LEU A 45 8.72 32.50 -8.21
C LEU A 45 8.21 31.06 -7.97
N GLY A 46 7.30 30.57 -8.82
CA GLY A 46 6.85 29.19 -8.78
C GLY A 46 8.01 28.21 -8.95
N ALA A 47 8.89 28.45 -9.93
CA ALA A 47 10.07 27.63 -10.15
C ALA A 47 11.04 27.63 -8.95
N ASP A 48 11.17 28.75 -8.25
CA ASP A 48 12.01 28.88 -7.05
C ASP A 48 11.48 28.12 -5.82
N MET A 49 10.23 27.63 -5.86
CA MET A 49 9.64 26.82 -4.77
C MET A 49 10.09 25.34 -4.80
N LYS A 50 10.89 24.92 -5.79
CA LYS A 50 11.43 23.56 -5.91
C LYS A 50 12.02 23.00 -4.60
N PRO A 51 12.82 23.73 -3.79
CA PRO A 51 13.42 23.22 -2.57
C PRO A 51 12.41 22.68 -1.54
N LEU A 52 11.17 23.18 -1.53
CA LEU A 52 10.13 22.71 -0.62
C LEU A 52 9.68 21.26 -0.97
N GLY A 53 9.49 20.97 -2.26
CA GLY A 53 9.22 19.63 -2.73
C GLY A 53 10.39 18.67 -2.48
N ASP A 54 11.61 19.11 -2.81
CA ASP A 54 12.84 18.33 -2.60
C ASP A 54 13.07 18.00 -1.12
N ALA A 55 12.84 18.95 -0.22
CA ALA A 55 12.96 18.75 1.22
C ALA A 55 11.98 17.68 1.72
N PHE A 56 10.72 17.72 1.26
CA PHE A 56 9.74 16.69 1.60
C PHE A 56 10.17 15.31 1.11
N ILE A 57 10.65 15.19 -0.12
CA ILE A 57 11.15 13.92 -0.66
C ILE A 57 12.34 13.37 0.16
N LYS A 58 13.26 14.24 0.60
CA LYS A 58 14.37 13.84 1.47
C LYS A 58 13.87 13.29 2.81
N LEU A 59 12.86 13.93 3.41
CA LEU A 59 12.23 13.43 4.65
C LEU A 59 11.60 12.05 4.45
N VAL A 60 10.89 11.86 3.32
CA VAL A 60 10.31 10.55 2.97
C VAL A 60 11.40 9.49 2.79
N LYS A 61 12.46 9.79 2.05
CA LYS A 61 13.58 8.83 1.82
C LYS A 61 14.23 8.37 3.12
N MET A 62 14.39 9.25 4.09
CA MET A 62 15.01 8.95 5.40
C MET A 62 14.29 7.82 6.14
N ILE A 63 12.97 7.69 5.98
CA ILE A 63 12.15 6.77 6.77
C ILE A 63 11.85 5.44 6.06
N ILE A 64 12.25 5.29 4.79
CA ILE A 64 11.91 4.11 3.96
C ILE A 64 12.43 2.80 4.57
N ALA A 65 13.72 2.72 4.87
CA ALA A 65 14.35 1.48 5.34
C ALA A 65 13.76 0.98 6.67
N PRO A 66 13.59 1.82 7.72
CA PRO A 66 12.92 1.43 8.95
C PRO A 66 11.47 0.95 8.72
N VAL A 67 10.69 1.65 7.89
CA VAL A 67 9.30 1.25 7.60
C VAL A 67 9.25 -0.14 6.96
N ILE A 68 10.06 -0.39 5.94
CA ILE A 68 10.08 -1.69 5.25
C ILE A 68 10.45 -2.81 6.24
N PHE A 69 11.53 -2.63 6.99
CA PHE A 69 11.97 -3.65 7.94
C PHE A 69 10.89 -4.00 8.95
N LEU A 70 10.36 -3.01 9.64
CA LEU A 70 9.40 -3.23 10.72
C LEU A 70 8.08 -3.83 10.23
N THR A 71 7.59 -3.39 9.05
CA THR A 71 6.33 -3.91 8.49
C THR A 71 6.48 -5.33 7.96
N VAL A 72 7.55 -5.62 7.23
CA VAL A 72 7.79 -6.97 6.68
C VAL A 72 8.04 -7.98 7.79
N VAL A 73 8.88 -7.65 8.77
CA VAL A 73 9.16 -8.55 9.90
C VAL A 73 7.90 -8.79 10.73
N SER A 74 7.13 -7.73 11.05
CA SER A 74 5.87 -7.88 11.78
C SER A 74 4.88 -8.77 11.04
N GLY A 75 4.78 -8.61 9.72
CA GLY A 75 3.88 -9.41 8.88
C GLY A 75 4.25 -10.89 8.90
N ILE A 76 5.53 -11.23 8.70
CA ILE A 76 6.02 -12.62 8.63
C ILE A 76 6.02 -13.28 10.01
N ALA A 77 6.62 -12.62 11.02
CA ALA A 77 6.77 -13.19 12.36
C ALA A 77 5.47 -13.19 13.18
N GLY A 78 4.45 -12.42 12.76
CA GLY A 78 3.12 -12.41 13.39
C GLY A 78 2.31 -13.69 13.18
N MET A 79 2.78 -14.62 12.36
CA MET A 79 2.13 -15.92 12.11
C MET A 79 2.39 -16.90 13.26
N THR A 80 1.37 -17.19 14.09
CA THR A 80 1.54 -17.89 15.39
C THR A 80 1.46 -19.41 15.36
N ASN A 81 1.09 -20.06 14.24
CA ASN A 81 0.96 -21.53 14.21
C ASN A 81 1.35 -22.09 12.84
N LEU A 82 2.56 -22.65 12.76
CA LEU A 82 3.21 -23.05 11.52
C LEU A 82 2.54 -24.26 10.80
N GLU A 83 1.98 -25.24 11.53
CA GLU A 83 1.40 -26.44 10.90
C GLU A 83 0.04 -26.20 10.25
N LYS A 84 -0.85 -25.46 10.91
CA LYS A 84 -2.17 -25.06 10.36
C LYS A 84 -2.04 -23.89 9.39
N VAL A 85 -1.05 -23.03 9.64
CA VAL A 85 -0.66 -21.88 8.83
C VAL A 85 -0.07 -22.30 7.49
N GLY A 86 0.68 -23.41 7.44
CA GLY A 86 1.38 -23.82 6.22
C GLY A 86 0.45 -23.98 5.02
N ARG A 87 -0.69 -24.65 5.18
CA ARG A 87 -1.62 -24.88 4.07
C ARG A 87 -2.47 -23.66 3.73
N VAL A 88 -3.12 -23.05 4.75
CA VAL A 88 -3.92 -21.83 4.56
C VAL A 88 -3.02 -20.67 4.13
N GLY A 89 -1.86 -20.50 4.80
CA GLY A 89 -0.89 -19.47 4.47
C GLY A 89 -0.29 -19.64 3.07
N GLY A 90 0.03 -20.87 2.66
CA GLY A 90 0.51 -21.16 1.31
C GLY A 90 -0.51 -20.81 0.24
N LYS A 91 -1.79 -21.15 0.44
CA LYS A 91 -2.88 -20.78 -0.48
C LYS A 91 -3.13 -19.26 -0.49
N ALA A 92 -3.12 -18.64 0.69
CA ALA A 92 -3.25 -17.20 0.80
C ALA A 92 -2.11 -16.47 0.08
N LEU A 93 -0.87 -16.90 0.30
CA LEU A 93 0.30 -16.31 -0.35
C LEU A 93 0.26 -16.49 -1.87
N ALA A 94 -0.12 -17.68 -2.35
CA ALA A 94 -0.31 -17.94 -3.78
C ALA A 94 -1.38 -17.01 -4.38
N TYR A 95 -2.50 -16.81 -3.68
CA TYR A 95 -3.54 -15.86 -4.06
C TYR A 95 -2.96 -14.43 -4.13
N PHE A 96 -2.32 -13.98 -3.05
CA PHE A 96 -1.78 -12.61 -2.97
C PHE A 96 -0.74 -12.34 -4.06
N LEU A 97 0.17 -13.27 -4.33
CA LEU A 97 1.16 -13.12 -5.38
C LEU A 97 0.51 -13.06 -6.77
N THR A 98 -0.46 -13.94 -7.03
CA THR A 98 -1.18 -13.98 -8.31
C THR A 98 -1.92 -12.67 -8.56
N PHE A 99 -2.73 -12.20 -7.59
CA PHE A 99 -3.51 -10.98 -7.78
C PHE A 99 -2.66 -9.71 -7.74
N SER A 100 -1.61 -9.67 -6.93
CA SER A 100 -0.60 -8.60 -7.00
C SER A 100 0.06 -8.53 -8.39
N THR A 101 0.40 -9.69 -9.00
CA THR A 101 0.96 -9.74 -10.36
C THR A 101 -0.04 -9.24 -11.38
N LEU A 102 -1.29 -9.71 -11.30
CA LEU A 102 -2.36 -9.24 -12.20
C LEU A 102 -2.61 -7.73 -12.06
N ALA A 103 -2.58 -7.21 -10.83
CA ALA A 103 -2.74 -5.78 -10.57
C ALA A 103 -1.60 -4.96 -11.21
N LEU A 104 -0.35 -5.41 -11.06
CA LEU A 104 0.81 -4.80 -11.72
C LEU A 104 0.68 -4.83 -13.25
N ILE A 105 0.27 -5.97 -13.82
CA ILE A 105 0.11 -6.14 -15.28
C ILE A 105 -1.02 -5.23 -15.80
N VAL A 106 -2.17 -5.19 -15.11
CA VAL A 106 -3.29 -4.31 -15.49
C VAL A 106 -2.87 -2.85 -15.43
N GLY A 107 -2.15 -2.45 -14.36
CA GLY A 107 -1.59 -1.10 -14.25
C GLY A 107 -0.62 -0.78 -15.40
N LEU A 108 0.26 -1.74 -15.74
CA LEU A 108 1.22 -1.60 -16.84
C LEU A 108 0.51 -1.42 -18.20
N ILE A 109 -0.46 -2.29 -18.50
CA ILE A 109 -1.21 -2.25 -19.76
C ILE A 109 -1.93 -0.90 -19.90
N VAL A 110 -2.67 -0.48 -18.87
CA VAL A 110 -3.43 0.76 -18.92
C VAL A 110 -2.52 1.99 -19.01
N ALA A 111 -1.39 2.01 -18.29
CA ALA A 111 -0.42 3.10 -18.35
C ALA A 111 0.24 3.23 -19.74
N ASN A 112 0.50 2.10 -20.42
CA ASN A 112 1.02 2.11 -21.79
C ASN A 112 -0.06 2.49 -22.82
N LEU A 113 -1.33 2.13 -22.59
CA LEU A 113 -2.43 2.48 -23.50
C LEU A 113 -2.84 3.95 -23.40
N LEU A 114 -2.97 4.46 -22.18
CA LEU A 114 -3.45 5.82 -21.91
C LEU A 114 -2.34 6.86 -21.93
N GLN A 115 -1.10 6.47 -21.67
CA GLN A 115 0.10 7.32 -21.67
C GLN A 115 -0.09 8.66 -20.93
N PRO A 116 -0.45 8.65 -19.63
CA PRO A 116 -0.86 9.87 -18.93
C PRO A 116 0.26 10.90 -18.73
N GLY A 117 1.51 10.53 -18.91
CA GLY A 117 2.68 11.43 -18.84
C GLY A 117 3.12 12.01 -20.18
N HIS A 118 2.56 11.50 -21.29
CA HIS A 118 2.97 11.92 -22.62
C HIS A 118 2.72 13.42 -22.87
N GLY A 119 3.70 14.12 -23.43
CA GLY A 119 3.60 15.53 -23.77
C GLY A 119 3.98 16.52 -22.65
N LEU A 120 4.41 16.04 -21.48
CA LEU A 120 4.94 16.92 -20.43
C LEU A 120 6.36 17.41 -20.70
N HIS A 121 7.18 16.62 -21.39
CA HIS A 121 8.55 16.96 -21.82
C HIS A 121 9.42 17.56 -20.70
N ILE A 122 9.41 16.94 -19.53
CA ILE A 122 10.15 17.40 -18.36
C ILE A 122 11.62 16.95 -18.50
N ASP A 123 12.54 17.90 -18.68
CA ASP A 123 13.97 17.61 -18.77
C ASP A 123 14.48 16.94 -17.47
N PRO A 124 14.94 15.68 -17.51
CA PRO A 124 15.51 15.00 -16.34
C PRO A 124 16.70 15.75 -15.72
N ASN A 125 17.48 16.49 -16.53
CA ASN A 125 18.63 17.25 -16.07
C ASN A 125 18.23 18.51 -15.27
N SER A 126 17.00 18.95 -15.40
CA SER A 126 16.46 20.06 -14.58
C SER A 126 16.09 19.60 -13.16
N LEU A 127 16.03 18.31 -12.95
CA LEU A 127 15.82 17.66 -11.69
C LEU A 127 17.18 17.57 -10.97
N ASP A 128 17.25 17.79 -9.66
CA ASP A 128 18.51 17.87 -8.92
C ASP A 128 19.43 16.66 -9.17
N PRO A 129 20.58 16.80 -9.85
CA PRO A 129 21.45 15.67 -10.20
C PRO A 129 22.03 14.97 -8.96
N LYS A 130 22.18 15.66 -7.83
CA LYS A 130 22.72 15.09 -6.58
C LYS A 130 21.75 14.11 -5.96
N ALA A 131 20.44 14.34 -6.11
CA ALA A 131 19.42 13.41 -5.64
C ALA A 131 19.41 12.12 -6.47
N VAL A 132 19.81 12.18 -7.73
CA VAL A 132 19.80 11.07 -8.70
C VAL A 132 21.16 10.36 -8.80
N ALA A 133 22.28 11.06 -8.62
CA ALA A 133 23.63 10.55 -8.88
C ALA A 133 23.96 9.27 -8.09
N THR A 134 23.52 9.18 -6.82
CA THR A 134 23.73 8.00 -5.97
C THR A 134 23.05 6.74 -6.52
N TYR A 135 21.93 6.91 -7.20
CA TYR A 135 21.14 5.82 -7.77
C TYR A 135 21.47 5.53 -9.24
N ALA A 136 21.70 6.58 -10.02
CA ALA A 136 22.00 6.47 -11.45
C ALA A 136 23.40 5.90 -11.75
N GLY A 137 24.41 6.19 -10.89
CA GLY A 137 25.78 5.66 -11.05
C GLY A 137 25.82 4.14 -10.90
N LYS A 138 25.15 3.61 -9.88
CA LYS A 138 25.11 2.17 -9.59
C LYS A 138 24.32 1.36 -10.63
N ALA A 139 23.42 2.02 -11.33
CA ALA A 139 22.49 1.37 -12.25
C ALA A 139 23.07 1.16 -13.67
N LYS A 140 24.01 2.01 -14.10
CA LYS A 140 24.61 1.92 -15.44
C LYS A 140 25.61 0.77 -15.61
N GLU A 141 26.09 0.21 -14.50
CA GLU A 141 27.15 -0.82 -14.50
C GLU A 141 26.62 -2.24 -14.24
N GLN A 142 25.31 -2.44 -14.00
CA GLN A 142 24.77 -3.71 -13.57
C GLN A 142 24.17 -4.54 -14.73
N ASN A 143 24.72 -5.72 -14.93
CA ASN A 143 24.03 -6.79 -15.65
C ASN A 143 23.01 -7.50 -14.73
N ILE A 144 22.17 -8.38 -15.27
CA ILE A 144 21.13 -9.10 -14.49
C ILE A 144 21.73 -9.89 -13.34
N ALA A 145 22.90 -10.51 -13.51
CA ALA A 145 23.56 -11.27 -12.47
C ALA A 145 24.02 -10.36 -11.32
N ASP A 146 24.63 -9.23 -11.64
CA ASP A 146 25.06 -8.23 -10.65
C ASP A 146 23.86 -7.64 -9.91
N PHE A 147 22.75 -7.40 -10.60
CA PHE A 147 21.50 -6.96 -9.99
C PHE A 147 20.99 -7.98 -8.96
N LEU A 148 20.90 -9.27 -9.32
CA LEU A 148 20.47 -10.33 -8.40
C LEU A 148 21.42 -10.50 -7.22
N MET A 149 22.74 -10.42 -7.46
CA MET A 149 23.75 -10.49 -6.40
C MET A 149 23.68 -9.29 -5.47
N ASN A 150 23.35 -8.11 -5.96
CA ASN A 150 23.21 -6.89 -5.15
C ASN A 150 21.95 -6.87 -4.26
N ILE A 151 20.99 -7.80 -4.45
CA ILE A 151 19.88 -7.99 -3.52
C ILE A 151 20.40 -8.49 -2.16
N ILE A 152 21.52 -9.23 -2.16
CA ILE A 152 22.11 -9.77 -0.95
C ILE A 152 23.08 -8.73 -0.36
N PRO A 153 22.81 -8.18 0.84
CA PRO A 153 23.68 -7.18 1.43
C PRO A 153 25.00 -7.81 1.90
N THR A 154 26.08 -7.05 1.82
CA THR A 154 27.38 -7.46 2.40
C THR A 154 27.33 -7.49 3.94
N THR A 155 26.53 -6.62 4.54
CA THR A 155 26.24 -6.62 5.98
C THR A 155 24.79 -6.15 6.21
N ALA A 156 24.15 -6.64 7.26
CA ALA A 156 22.80 -6.22 7.62
C ALA A 156 22.72 -4.70 7.88
N VAL A 157 23.64 -4.17 8.68
CA VAL A 157 23.71 -2.72 8.99
C VAL A 157 24.01 -1.90 7.73
N GLY A 158 24.85 -2.42 6.84
CA GLY A 158 25.19 -1.79 5.58
C GLY A 158 23.98 -1.59 4.67
N ALA A 159 23.03 -2.53 4.67
CA ALA A 159 21.75 -2.39 3.94
C ALA A 159 20.96 -1.15 4.39
N PHE A 160 20.86 -0.94 5.70
CA PHE A 160 20.16 0.23 6.26
C PHE A 160 20.91 1.54 6.03
N ALA A 161 22.23 1.54 6.28
CA ALA A 161 23.08 2.73 6.14
C ALA A 161 23.25 3.15 4.69
N GLY A 162 23.32 2.19 3.76
CA GLY A 162 23.40 2.43 2.32
C GLY A 162 22.09 2.88 1.69
N GLY A 163 20.97 2.66 2.36
CA GLY A 163 19.63 2.95 1.84
C GLY A 163 19.23 2.07 0.65
N GLU A 164 19.90 0.92 0.49
CA GLU A 164 19.61 -0.06 -0.56
C GLU A 164 18.39 -0.89 -0.19
N ILE A 165 17.26 -0.52 -0.77
CA ILE A 165 15.95 -0.98 -0.32
C ILE A 165 15.72 -2.46 -0.55
N LEU A 166 16.20 -3.02 -1.67
CA LEU A 166 16.11 -4.46 -1.92
C LEU A 166 16.93 -5.25 -0.91
N GLN A 167 18.08 -4.73 -0.48
CA GLN A 167 18.90 -5.36 0.56
C GLN A 167 18.18 -5.32 1.92
N VAL A 168 17.56 -4.18 2.25
CA VAL A 168 16.71 -4.07 3.47
C VAL A 168 15.55 -5.06 3.41
N LEU A 169 14.87 -5.14 2.27
CA LEU A 169 13.75 -6.06 2.07
C LEU A 169 14.18 -7.52 2.20
N PHE A 170 15.27 -7.91 1.54
CA PHE A 170 15.82 -9.27 1.62
C PHE A 170 16.16 -9.66 3.06
N PHE A 171 16.91 -8.81 3.76
CA PHE A 171 17.23 -9.04 5.16
C PHE A 171 15.97 -9.11 6.05
N SER A 172 14.98 -8.24 5.80
CA SER A 172 13.72 -8.22 6.54
C SER A 172 12.94 -9.53 6.39
N VAL A 173 12.90 -10.08 5.18
CA VAL A 173 12.24 -11.37 4.91
C VAL A 173 12.95 -12.49 5.66
N LEU A 174 14.28 -12.59 5.57
CA LEU A 174 15.05 -13.61 6.27
C LEU A 174 14.92 -13.47 7.78
N PHE A 175 15.02 -12.25 8.32
CA PHE A 175 14.88 -12.00 9.76
C PHE A 175 13.47 -12.34 10.24
N GLY A 176 12.44 -12.00 9.45
CA GLY A 176 11.04 -12.32 9.74
C GLY A 176 10.81 -13.83 9.85
N PHE A 177 11.33 -14.62 8.91
CA PHE A 177 11.30 -16.09 9.01
C PHE A 177 12.11 -16.61 10.19
N GLY A 178 13.34 -16.11 10.41
CA GLY A 178 14.14 -16.49 11.56
C GLY A 178 13.42 -16.25 12.88
N LEU A 179 12.74 -15.12 13.01
CA LEU A 179 11.94 -14.79 14.19
C LEU A 179 10.69 -15.69 14.31
N ALA A 180 10.01 -16.00 13.20
CA ALA A 180 8.87 -16.91 13.19
C ALA A 180 9.26 -18.33 13.64
N PHE A 181 10.44 -18.84 13.26
CA PHE A 181 10.94 -20.15 13.69
C PHE A 181 11.21 -20.25 15.20
N LEU A 182 11.42 -19.14 15.90
CA LEU A 182 11.57 -19.13 17.36
C LEU A 182 10.26 -19.39 18.11
N GLY A 183 9.11 -19.34 17.44
CA GLY A 183 7.80 -19.54 18.04
C GLY A 183 7.57 -18.60 19.22
N ASP A 184 7.15 -19.16 20.38
CA ASP A 184 6.87 -18.36 21.58
C ASP A 184 8.07 -17.58 22.11
N ARG A 185 9.28 -18.07 21.90
CA ARG A 185 10.52 -17.37 22.31
C ARG A 185 10.75 -16.09 21.49
N GLY A 186 10.21 -16.00 20.29
CA GLY A 186 10.29 -14.82 19.44
C GLY A 186 9.26 -13.73 19.77
N LYS A 187 8.21 -14.05 20.53
CA LYS A 187 7.15 -13.09 20.88
C LYS A 187 7.64 -11.78 21.49
N PRO A 188 8.55 -11.77 22.48
CA PRO A 188 9.02 -10.51 23.05
C PRO A 188 9.69 -9.60 22.01
N VAL A 189 10.45 -10.18 21.08
CA VAL A 189 11.09 -9.41 20.00
C VAL A 189 10.05 -8.88 19.03
N LEU A 190 9.08 -9.70 18.66
CA LEU A 190 7.96 -9.29 17.78
C LEU A 190 7.16 -8.15 18.41
N ASP A 191 6.90 -8.17 19.70
CA ASP A 191 6.15 -7.11 20.39
C ASP A 191 6.96 -5.80 20.43
N ILE A 192 8.29 -5.87 20.62
CA ILE A 192 9.18 -4.70 20.48
C ILE A 192 9.10 -4.15 19.06
N ILE A 193 9.17 -5.00 18.02
CA ILE A 193 9.08 -4.60 16.63
C ILE A 193 7.75 -3.91 16.33
N LYS A 194 6.63 -4.41 16.88
CA LYS A 194 5.31 -3.75 16.72
C LYS A 194 5.30 -2.36 17.35
N VAL A 195 5.80 -2.21 18.58
CA VAL A 195 5.89 -0.91 19.25
C VAL A 195 6.82 0.05 18.47
N MET A 196 7.95 -0.44 17.99
CA MET A 196 8.83 0.35 17.12
C MET A 196 8.15 0.75 15.82
N SER A 197 7.34 -0.15 15.22
CA SER A 197 6.54 0.14 14.03
C SER A 197 5.57 1.30 14.29
N GLU A 198 4.85 1.29 15.42
CA GLU A 198 3.96 2.39 15.80
C GLU A 198 4.72 3.72 15.95
N ALA A 199 5.90 3.69 16.58
CA ALA A 199 6.75 4.87 16.72
C ALA A 199 7.23 5.41 15.37
N ILE A 200 7.66 4.53 14.45
CA ILE A 200 8.10 4.90 13.11
C ILE A 200 6.93 5.43 12.27
N PHE A 201 5.73 4.83 12.35
CA PHE A 201 4.54 5.40 11.73
C PHE A 201 4.13 6.73 12.38
N GLY A 202 4.42 6.94 13.66
CA GLY A 202 4.35 8.25 14.31
C GLY A 202 5.23 9.30 13.59
N VAL A 203 6.47 8.93 13.26
CA VAL A 203 7.39 9.78 12.47
C VAL A 203 6.83 10.02 11.05
N VAL A 204 6.33 8.98 10.37
CA VAL A 204 5.66 9.13 9.06
C VAL A 204 4.52 10.13 9.16
N ASN A 205 3.67 10.04 10.20
CA ASN A 205 2.57 10.98 10.42
C ASN A 205 3.05 12.43 10.65
N ILE A 206 4.20 12.62 11.32
CA ILE A 206 4.82 13.95 11.47
C ILE A 206 5.28 14.48 10.10
N ILE A 207 6.00 13.65 9.34
CA ILE A 207 6.45 13.99 7.98
C ILE A 207 5.24 14.33 7.09
N MET A 208 4.16 13.55 7.16
CA MET A 208 2.95 13.81 6.37
C MET A 208 2.24 15.12 6.72
N LYS A 209 2.42 15.69 7.92
CA LYS A 209 1.90 17.04 8.24
C LYS A 209 2.57 18.13 7.43
N VAL A 210 3.81 17.92 6.98
CA VAL A 210 4.52 18.85 6.07
C VAL A 210 4.21 18.57 4.60
N ALA A 211 3.48 17.50 4.27
CA ALA A 211 3.10 17.18 2.90
C ALA A 211 2.37 18.32 2.15
N PRO A 212 1.48 19.12 2.77
CA PRO A 212 0.90 20.29 2.11
C PRO A 212 1.96 21.29 1.61
N ILE A 213 3.02 21.53 2.39
CA ILE A 213 4.12 22.42 2.00
C ILE A 213 4.91 21.84 0.83
N GLY A 214 5.21 20.54 0.90
CA GLY A 214 5.86 19.81 -0.19
C GLY A 214 5.02 19.81 -1.47
N ALA A 215 3.71 19.56 -1.35
CA ALA A 215 2.77 19.57 -2.46
C ALA A 215 2.64 20.98 -3.10
N PHE A 216 2.55 22.03 -2.28
CA PHE A 216 2.58 23.41 -2.75
C PHE A 216 3.84 23.69 -3.55
N GLY A 217 5.02 23.38 -3.00
CA GLY A 217 6.30 23.61 -3.67
C GLY A 217 6.46 22.83 -4.97
N ALA A 218 6.06 21.58 -4.98
CA ALA A 218 6.11 20.71 -6.16
C ALA A 218 5.17 21.22 -7.26
N MET A 219 3.93 21.60 -6.92
CA MET A 219 2.96 22.13 -7.89
C MET A 219 3.34 23.52 -8.40
N ALA A 220 3.78 24.42 -7.52
CA ALA A 220 4.25 25.74 -7.91
C ALA A 220 5.42 25.63 -8.89
N PHE A 221 6.40 24.76 -8.61
CA PHE A 221 7.51 24.49 -9.49
C PHE A 221 7.05 23.89 -10.83
N THR A 222 6.20 22.88 -10.81
CA THR A 222 5.72 22.19 -12.01
C THR A 222 4.98 23.15 -12.94
N ILE A 223 4.03 23.92 -12.41
CA ILE A 223 3.26 24.88 -13.19
C ILE A 223 4.12 26.06 -13.63
N GLY A 224 5.00 26.58 -12.74
CA GLY A 224 5.89 27.69 -13.06
C GLY A 224 6.88 27.36 -14.18
N LYS A 225 7.38 26.14 -14.19
CA LYS A 225 8.36 25.69 -15.20
C LYS A 225 7.74 25.14 -16.48
N TYR A 226 6.64 24.34 -16.36
CA TYR A 226 6.08 23.57 -17.47
C TYR A 226 4.70 24.06 -17.94
N GLY A 227 4.10 25.00 -17.21
CA GLY A 227 2.80 25.55 -17.55
C GLY A 227 1.60 24.76 -17.03
N ILE A 228 0.39 25.31 -17.19
CA ILE A 228 -0.85 24.74 -16.65
C ILE A 228 -1.28 23.45 -17.39
N SER A 229 -0.80 23.23 -18.61
CA SER A 229 -1.06 22.01 -19.37
C SER A 229 -0.57 20.75 -18.66
N SER A 230 0.48 20.86 -17.84
CA SER A 230 1.00 19.75 -17.04
C SER A 230 0.01 19.29 -15.97
N LEU A 231 -0.84 20.18 -15.43
CA LEU A 231 -1.90 19.81 -14.49
C LEU A 231 -3.00 18.98 -15.17
N ALA A 232 -3.31 19.27 -16.43
CA ALA A 232 -4.28 18.46 -17.18
C ALA A 232 -3.82 17.01 -17.28
N ASN A 233 -2.51 16.77 -17.50
CA ASN A 233 -1.93 15.43 -17.52
C ASN A 233 -1.91 14.77 -16.14
N LEU A 234 -1.74 15.52 -15.06
CA LEU A 234 -1.85 14.99 -13.69
C LEU A 234 -3.30 14.57 -13.35
N ALA A 235 -4.29 15.37 -13.73
CA ALA A 235 -5.70 14.99 -13.58
C ALA A 235 -6.03 13.76 -14.42
N TYR A 236 -5.42 13.65 -15.60
CA TYR A 236 -5.55 12.46 -16.43
C TYR A 236 -4.94 11.22 -15.78
N LEU A 237 -3.77 11.33 -15.14
CA LEU A 237 -3.18 10.23 -14.37
C LEU A 237 -4.12 9.76 -13.25
N VAL A 238 -4.68 10.69 -12.47
CA VAL A 238 -5.63 10.35 -11.40
C VAL A 238 -6.85 9.63 -11.97
N GLY A 239 -7.46 10.17 -13.03
CA GLY A 239 -8.59 9.55 -13.71
C GLY A 239 -8.27 8.16 -14.26
N ALA A 240 -7.11 8.01 -14.92
CA ALA A 240 -6.62 6.73 -15.41
C ALA A 240 -6.41 5.71 -14.28
N PHE A 241 -5.87 6.15 -13.13
CA PHE A 241 -5.67 5.30 -11.97
C PHE A 241 -7.00 4.82 -11.36
N TYR A 242 -7.97 5.71 -11.18
CA TYR A 242 -9.31 5.34 -10.69
C TYR A 242 -10.02 4.39 -11.65
N LEU A 243 -9.92 4.64 -12.96
CA LEU A 243 -10.46 3.75 -13.99
C LEU A 243 -9.81 2.37 -13.93
N THR A 244 -8.48 2.31 -13.84
CA THR A 244 -7.74 1.06 -13.75
C THR A 244 -8.11 0.27 -12.51
N SER A 245 -8.23 0.94 -11.37
CA SER A 245 -8.66 0.33 -10.11
C SER A 245 -10.10 -0.19 -10.20
N ALA A 246 -10.99 0.57 -10.83
CA ALA A 246 -12.37 0.12 -11.08
C ALA A 246 -12.43 -1.09 -12.01
N ILE A 247 -11.65 -1.10 -13.10
CA ILE A 247 -11.51 -2.26 -14.00
C ILE A 247 -11.01 -3.47 -13.22
N PHE A 248 -9.96 -3.32 -12.43
CA PHE A 248 -9.41 -4.40 -11.63
C PHE A 248 -10.45 -4.98 -10.66
N VAL A 249 -11.14 -4.13 -9.90
CA VAL A 249 -12.16 -4.56 -8.94
C VAL A 249 -13.37 -5.21 -9.62
N ILE A 250 -13.88 -4.61 -10.71
CA ILE A 250 -15.12 -5.07 -11.34
C ILE A 250 -14.86 -6.28 -12.26
N VAL A 251 -13.79 -6.24 -13.05
CA VAL A 251 -13.50 -7.29 -14.03
C VAL A 251 -12.69 -8.41 -13.39
N VAL A 252 -11.52 -8.12 -12.82
CA VAL A 252 -10.62 -9.17 -12.31
C VAL A 252 -11.19 -9.77 -11.02
N LEU A 253 -11.39 -8.96 -9.98
CA LEU A 253 -11.94 -9.47 -8.71
C LEU A 253 -13.39 -9.89 -8.87
N GLY A 254 -14.16 -9.23 -9.74
CA GLY A 254 -15.54 -9.61 -10.09
C GLY A 254 -15.64 -10.98 -10.74
N ALA A 255 -14.74 -11.31 -11.67
CA ALA A 255 -14.67 -12.64 -12.28
C ALA A 255 -14.33 -13.72 -11.25
N VAL A 256 -13.34 -13.44 -10.37
CA VAL A 256 -12.96 -14.35 -9.28
C VAL A 256 -14.10 -14.55 -8.30
N ALA A 257 -14.77 -13.49 -7.88
CA ALA A 257 -15.93 -13.57 -7.00
C ALA A 257 -17.04 -14.43 -7.63
N ARG A 258 -17.34 -14.21 -8.90
CA ARG A 258 -18.35 -14.97 -9.63
C ARG A 258 -17.96 -16.45 -9.78
N TYR A 259 -16.71 -16.74 -10.10
CA TYR A 259 -16.19 -18.11 -10.16
C TYR A 259 -16.31 -18.83 -8.81
N ASN A 260 -16.09 -18.09 -7.71
CA ASN A 260 -16.29 -18.58 -6.35
C ASN A 260 -17.74 -18.35 -5.85
N GLY A 261 -18.76 -18.22 -6.72
CA GLY A 261 -20.17 -18.27 -6.40
C GLY A 261 -20.71 -17.07 -5.60
N PHE A 262 -20.04 -15.91 -5.58
CA PHE A 262 -20.57 -14.71 -4.94
C PHE A 262 -20.43 -13.48 -5.84
N SER A 263 -21.14 -12.39 -5.51
CA SER A 263 -21.14 -11.15 -6.28
C SER A 263 -20.25 -10.11 -5.63
N ILE A 264 -19.30 -9.55 -6.40
CA ILE A 264 -18.45 -8.43 -5.96
C ILE A 264 -19.27 -7.21 -5.52
N PHE A 265 -20.36 -6.89 -6.24
CA PHE A 265 -21.22 -5.75 -5.89
C PHE A 265 -21.97 -5.96 -4.57
N LYS A 266 -22.40 -7.20 -4.29
CA LYS A 266 -23.02 -7.53 -3.00
C LYS A 266 -22.00 -7.47 -1.87
N LEU A 267 -20.75 -7.91 -2.11
CA LEU A 267 -19.66 -7.78 -1.15
C LEU A 267 -19.34 -6.31 -0.87
N ILE A 268 -19.17 -5.48 -1.89
CA ILE A 268 -18.94 -4.02 -1.73
C ILE A 268 -20.07 -3.38 -0.92
N ARG A 269 -21.33 -3.76 -1.20
CA ARG A 269 -22.48 -3.27 -0.40
C ARG A 269 -22.40 -3.74 1.05
N TYR A 270 -21.97 -4.97 1.29
CA TYR A 270 -21.86 -5.54 2.63
C TYR A 270 -20.80 -4.82 3.49
N ILE A 271 -19.66 -4.47 2.88
CA ILE A 271 -18.54 -3.78 3.55
C ILE A 271 -18.56 -2.26 3.34
N LYS A 272 -19.68 -1.66 2.90
CA LYS A 272 -19.76 -0.23 2.52
C LYS A 272 -19.36 0.72 3.65
N GLU A 273 -19.67 0.38 4.90
CA GLU A 273 -19.37 1.21 6.07
C GLU A 273 -17.86 1.28 6.31
N GLU A 274 -17.19 0.15 6.18
CA GLU A 274 -15.74 0.06 6.26
C GLU A 274 -15.08 0.80 5.10
N LEU A 275 -15.63 0.69 3.89
CA LEU A 275 -15.14 1.45 2.72
C LEU A 275 -15.26 2.95 2.92
N MET A 276 -16.35 3.44 3.54
CA MET A 276 -16.49 4.86 3.89
C MET A 276 -15.48 5.29 4.95
N LEU A 277 -15.19 4.44 5.93
CA LEU A 277 -14.15 4.70 6.92
C LEU A 277 -12.76 4.74 6.28
N VAL A 278 -12.45 3.78 5.40
CA VAL A 278 -11.19 3.74 4.63
C VAL A 278 -11.06 4.99 3.75
N LEU A 279 -12.12 5.40 3.06
CA LEU A 279 -12.14 6.62 2.25
C LEU A 279 -11.81 7.86 3.10
N GLY A 280 -12.49 8.01 4.24
CA GLY A 280 -12.31 9.19 5.12
C GLY A 280 -10.93 9.25 5.78
N THR A 281 -10.34 8.10 6.10
CA THR A 281 -9.02 8.01 6.74
C THR A 281 -7.87 7.85 5.74
N SER A 282 -8.15 7.44 4.52
CA SER A 282 -7.19 6.99 3.49
C SER A 282 -6.27 5.89 4.01
N SER A 283 -6.79 5.06 4.92
CA SER A 283 -6.05 3.97 5.56
C SER A 283 -6.95 2.75 5.69
N SER A 284 -6.56 1.65 5.09
CA SER A 284 -7.24 0.36 5.25
C SER A 284 -7.06 -0.23 6.65
N GLU A 285 -6.04 0.21 7.39
CA GLU A 285 -5.79 -0.19 8.79
C GLU A 285 -6.94 0.16 9.73
N SER A 286 -7.52 1.35 9.53
CA SER A 286 -8.58 1.85 10.40
C SER A 286 -9.83 0.96 10.41
N ALA A 287 -10.05 0.20 9.35
CA ALA A 287 -11.21 -0.68 9.18
C ALA A 287 -10.86 -2.18 9.32
N LEU A 288 -9.59 -2.53 9.55
CA LEU A 288 -9.13 -3.91 9.63
C LEU A 288 -9.86 -4.76 10.69
N PRO A 289 -10.04 -4.30 11.96
CA PRO A 289 -10.76 -5.06 12.94
C PRO A 289 -12.24 -5.31 12.58
N SER A 290 -12.89 -4.31 11.96
CA SER A 290 -14.27 -4.42 11.49
C SER A 290 -14.39 -5.41 10.33
N LEU A 291 -13.39 -5.46 9.42
CA LEU A 291 -13.37 -6.44 8.35
C LEU A 291 -13.28 -7.88 8.90
N ILE A 292 -12.43 -8.10 9.90
CA ILE A 292 -12.30 -9.41 10.57
C ILE A 292 -13.67 -9.84 11.11
N ASP A 293 -14.32 -9.02 11.90
CA ASP A 293 -15.64 -9.30 12.46
C ASP A 293 -16.70 -9.56 11.37
N LYS A 294 -16.71 -8.75 10.31
CA LYS A 294 -17.64 -8.92 9.18
C LYS A 294 -17.40 -10.20 8.40
N MET A 295 -16.14 -10.60 8.19
CA MET A 295 -15.84 -11.84 7.46
C MET A 295 -16.22 -13.07 8.29
N GLU A 296 -16.03 -13.05 9.62
CA GLU A 296 -16.51 -14.10 10.52
C GLU A 296 -18.05 -14.19 10.49
N LYS A 297 -18.74 -13.07 10.61
CA LYS A 297 -20.20 -13.00 10.51
C LYS A 297 -20.74 -13.44 9.16
N ALA A 298 -19.99 -13.21 8.09
CA ALA A 298 -20.32 -13.71 6.75
C ALA A 298 -20.13 -15.23 6.60
N GLY A 299 -19.65 -15.93 7.64
CA GLY A 299 -19.53 -17.38 7.64
C GLY A 299 -18.15 -17.91 7.29
N CYS A 300 -17.13 -17.06 7.14
CA CYS A 300 -15.76 -17.51 7.05
C CYS A 300 -15.26 -17.95 8.44
N SER A 301 -14.54 -19.07 8.51
CA SER A 301 -14.06 -19.57 9.81
C SER A 301 -13.01 -18.64 10.42
N ARG A 302 -13.03 -18.54 11.77
CA ARG A 302 -12.09 -17.71 12.53
C ARG A 302 -10.61 -17.96 12.20
N PRO A 303 -10.14 -19.23 12.08
CA PRO A 303 -8.75 -19.47 11.75
C PRO A 303 -8.34 -18.91 10.39
N VAL A 304 -9.20 -18.99 9.38
CA VAL A 304 -8.93 -18.44 8.04
C VAL A 304 -8.97 -16.93 8.07
N VAL A 305 -10.00 -16.33 8.68
CA VAL A 305 -10.12 -14.88 8.79
C VAL A 305 -8.94 -14.27 9.53
N GLY A 306 -8.58 -14.86 10.69
CA GLY A 306 -7.48 -14.39 11.53
C GLY A 306 -6.11 -14.48 10.86
N LEU A 307 -5.95 -15.37 9.87
CA LEU A 307 -4.70 -15.48 9.11
C LEU A 307 -4.74 -14.61 7.83
N VAL A 308 -5.78 -14.77 7.01
CA VAL A 308 -5.83 -14.18 5.67
C VAL A 308 -5.98 -12.66 5.74
N VAL A 309 -6.87 -12.15 6.60
CA VAL A 309 -7.14 -10.70 6.64
C VAL A 309 -5.94 -9.90 7.12
N PRO A 310 -5.29 -10.21 8.26
CA PRO A 310 -4.11 -9.47 8.70
C PRO A 310 -2.90 -9.65 7.77
N THR A 311 -2.70 -10.87 7.23
CA THR A 311 -1.61 -11.15 6.29
C THR A 311 -1.83 -10.44 4.96
N GLY A 312 -3.06 -10.48 4.45
CA GLY A 312 -3.45 -9.81 3.20
C GLY A 312 -3.30 -8.29 3.29
N TYR A 313 -3.46 -7.72 4.46
CA TYR A 313 -3.17 -6.31 4.71
C TYR A 313 -1.73 -5.90 4.32
N SER A 314 -0.76 -6.77 4.51
CA SER A 314 0.65 -6.53 4.16
C SER A 314 1.04 -7.11 2.80
N PHE A 315 0.38 -8.17 2.34
CA PHE A 315 0.79 -8.93 1.15
C PHE A 315 -0.16 -8.80 -0.05
N ASN A 316 -1.44 -8.45 0.16
CA ASN A 316 -2.44 -8.30 -0.90
C ASN A 316 -2.76 -6.82 -1.17
N LEU A 317 -1.80 -6.10 -1.73
CA LEU A 317 -1.86 -4.66 -1.93
C LEU A 317 -2.13 -4.31 -3.41
N ASP A 318 -3.27 -4.78 -3.95
CA ASP A 318 -3.64 -4.67 -5.35
C ASP A 318 -3.64 -3.22 -5.86
N GLY A 319 -4.28 -2.31 -5.13
CA GLY A 319 -4.30 -0.89 -5.48
C GLY A 319 -2.93 -0.22 -5.39
N THR A 320 -2.08 -0.66 -4.45
CA THR A 320 -0.69 -0.20 -4.36
C THR A 320 0.12 -0.67 -5.56
N ASN A 321 -0.09 -1.91 -6.02
CA ASN A 321 0.58 -2.45 -7.20
C ASN A 321 0.19 -1.70 -8.48
N ILE A 322 -1.11 -1.42 -8.70
CA ILE A 322 -1.58 -0.58 -9.80
C ILE A 322 -0.93 0.81 -9.73
N TYR A 323 -0.92 1.41 -8.53
CA TYR A 323 -0.30 2.71 -8.31
C TYR A 323 1.17 2.74 -8.70
N MET A 324 1.94 1.72 -8.30
CA MET A 324 3.38 1.69 -8.53
C MET A 324 3.73 1.64 -10.02
N THR A 325 3.03 0.81 -10.80
CA THR A 325 3.26 0.71 -12.24
C THR A 325 2.81 1.96 -12.97
N MET A 326 1.63 2.47 -12.65
CA MET A 326 1.11 3.67 -13.32
C MET A 326 1.91 4.92 -13.00
N ALA A 327 2.31 5.10 -11.73
CA ALA A 327 3.11 6.25 -11.31
C ALA A 327 4.54 6.19 -11.89
N ALA A 328 5.17 5.01 -11.91
CA ALA A 328 6.49 4.85 -12.49
C ALA A 328 6.51 5.13 -14.00
N LEU A 329 5.53 4.57 -14.74
CA LEU A 329 5.40 4.81 -16.17
C LEU A 329 5.02 6.26 -16.48
N PHE A 330 4.15 6.87 -15.67
CA PHE A 330 3.86 8.29 -15.80
C PHE A 330 5.13 9.15 -15.67
N ILE A 331 5.97 8.89 -14.66
CA ILE A 331 7.22 9.62 -14.47
C ILE A 331 8.13 9.44 -15.68
N ALA A 332 8.27 8.21 -16.19
CA ALA A 332 9.07 7.93 -17.37
C ALA A 332 8.55 8.66 -18.60
N GLN A 333 7.26 8.60 -18.86
CA GLN A 333 6.62 9.30 -19.99
C GLN A 333 6.75 10.82 -19.85
N ALA A 334 6.57 11.35 -18.64
CA ALA A 334 6.65 12.79 -18.36
C ALA A 334 8.08 13.34 -18.51
N THR A 335 9.07 12.48 -18.35
CA THR A 335 10.51 12.85 -18.48
C THR A 335 11.12 12.41 -19.82
N ASP A 336 10.29 12.00 -20.79
CA ASP A 336 10.72 11.44 -22.08
C ASP A 336 11.78 10.33 -21.94
N THR A 337 11.71 9.58 -20.87
CA THR A 337 12.62 8.47 -20.60
C THR A 337 12.06 7.20 -21.24
N PRO A 338 12.65 6.68 -22.31
CA PRO A 338 12.17 5.44 -22.91
C PRO A 338 12.44 4.27 -21.97
N ILE A 339 11.41 3.52 -21.64
CA ILE A 339 11.53 2.28 -20.88
C ILE A 339 11.36 1.11 -21.84
N THR A 340 12.40 0.29 -21.93
CA THR A 340 12.36 -0.95 -22.72
C THR A 340 11.41 -1.97 -22.09
N PHE A 341 10.94 -2.93 -22.88
CA PHE A 341 10.10 -4.02 -22.34
C PHE A 341 10.79 -4.79 -21.20
N GLY A 342 12.11 -5.00 -21.29
CA GLY A 342 12.91 -5.64 -20.23
C GLY A 342 12.88 -4.83 -18.92
N GLU A 343 13.01 -3.51 -19.00
CA GLU A 343 12.94 -2.62 -17.84
C GLU A 343 11.53 -2.56 -17.25
N GLN A 344 10.48 -2.67 -18.07
CA GLN A 344 9.11 -2.79 -17.58
C GLN A 344 8.91 -4.10 -16.81
N ILE A 345 9.45 -5.21 -17.27
CA ILE A 345 9.45 -6.49 -16.52
C ILE A 345 10.24 -6.35 -15.22
N LEU A 346 11.41 -5.72 -15.26
CA LEU A 346 12.19 -5.44 -14.05
C LEU A 346 11.38 -4.58 -13.06
N LEU A 347 10.70 -3.54 -13.54
CA LEU A 347 9.82 -2.70 -12.74
C LEU A 347 8.73 -3.54 -12.05
N LEU A 348 8.09 -4.46 -12.77
CA LEU A 348 7.07 -5.35 -12.20
C LEU A 348 7.66 -6.24 -11.08
N LEU A 349 8.82 -6.85 -11.32
CA LEU A 349 9.48 -7.72 -10.33
C LEU A 349 9.86 -6.94 -9.06
N VAL A 350 10.45 -5.77 -9.23
CA VAL A 350 10.83 -4.91 -8.10
C VAL A 350 9.59 -4.40 -7.37
N ALA A 351 8.57 -3.94 -8.09
CA ALA A 351 7.31 -3.49 -7.49
C ALA A 351 6.60 -4.62 -6.74
N MET A 352 6.62 -5.85 -7.26
CA MET A 352 6.09 -7.02 -6.56
C MET A 352 6.72 -7.21 -5.18
N LEU A 353 8.04 -7.09 -5.10
CA LEU A 353 8.77 -7.28 -3.86
C LEU A 353 8.60 -6.07 -2.92
N SER A 354 8.82 -4.86 -3.43
CA SER A 354 8.77 -3.64 -2.61
C SER A 354 7.37 -3.32 -2.11
N SER A 355 6.31 -3.70 -2.86
CA SER A 355 4.93 -3.54 -2.40
C SER A 355 4.64 -4.28 -1.09
N LYS A 356 5.36 -5.38 -0.79
CA LYS A 356 5.20 -6.15 0.45
C LYS A 356 5.73 -5.40 1.69
N GLY A 357 6.55 -4.37 1.49
CA GLY A 357 6.95 -3.44 2.55
C GLY A 357 6.02 -2.23 2.71
N ALA A 358 4.99 -2.09 1.87
CA ALA A 358 4.00 -1.03 2.02
C ALA A 358 3.00 -1.37 3.13
N ALA A 359 2.66 -0.39 3.96
CA ALA A 359 1.54 -0.50 4.88
C ALA A 359 0.27 0.12 4.27
N GLY A 360 -0.91 -0.27 4.76
CA GLY A 360 -2.19 0.29 4.31
C GLY A 360 -2.49 1.69 4.85
N VAL A 361 -1.46 2.53 5.02
CA VAL A 361 -1.58 3.89 5.55
C VAL A 361 -1.18 4.94 4.52
N THR A 362 -1.62 6.16 4.76
CA THR A 362 -1.31 7.32 3.90
C THR A 362 0.19 7.53 3.78
N GLY A 363 0.68 7.73 2.56
CA GLY A 363 2.09 7.99 2.26
C GLY A 363 2.97 6.75 2.13
N SER A 364 2.54 5.58 2.61
CA SER A 364 3.34 4.35 2.48
C SER A 364 3.59 3.95 1.03
N GLY A 365 2.59 4.07 0.15
CA GLY A 365 2.75 3.77 -1.28
C GLY A 365 3.69 4.73 -1.99
N PHE A 366 3.72 6.01 -1.58
CA PHE A 366 4.70 6.96 -2.09
C PHE A 366 6.13 6.58 -1.69
N ILE A 367 6.31 6.13 -0.43
CA ILE A 367 7.58 5.59 0.06
C ILE A 367 7.99 4.35 -0.75
N THR A 368 7.05 3.44 -0.97
CA THR A 368 7.30 2.19 -1.72
C THR A 368 7.59 2.48 -3.20
N LEU A 369 6.96 3.49 -3.80
CA LEU A 369 7.28 3.94 -5.14
C LEU A 369 8.71 4.47 -5.21
N ALA A 370 9.14 5.29 -4.24
CA ALA A 370 10.52 5.75 -4.16
C ALA A 370 11.52 4.57 -4.12
N ALA A 371 11.16 3.54 -3.36
CA ALA A 371 11.88 2.29 -3.28
C ALA A 371 12.02 1.61 -4.64
N THR A 372 10.92 1.47 -5.35
CA THR A 372 10.87 0.80 -6.65
C THR A 372 11.67 1.57 -7.69
N LEU A 373 11.51 2.88 -7.78
CA LEU A 373 12.24 3.72 -8.74
C LEU A 373 13.74 3.75 -8.49
N ALA A 374 14.17 3.58 -7.24
CA ALA A 374 15.60 3.52 -6.91
C ALA A 374 16.33 2.33 -7.55
N VAL A 375 15.59 1.28 -7.94
CA VAL A 375 16.13 0.05 -8.52
C VAL A 375 15.99 0.01 -10.05
N VAL A 376 15.12 0.85 -10.63
CA VAL A 376 14.95 0.97 -12.08
C VAL A 376 15.74 2.18 -12.58
N PRO A 377 16.92 1.95 -13.18
CA PRO A 377 17.91 3.01 -13.41
C PRO A 377 17.44 4.14 -14.32
N SER A 378 16.61 3.80 -15.28
CA SER A 378 16.15 4.72 -16.33
C SER A 378 15.16 5.76 -15.78
N VAL A 379 14.38 5.45 -14.73
CA VAL A 379 13.33 6.34 -14.24
C VAL A 379 13.84 7.24 -13.11
N PRO A 380 13.85 8.57 -13.28
CA PRO A 380 14.42 9.47 -12.27
C PRO A 380 13.54 9.52 -11.01
N VAL A 381 14.08 9.10 -9.86
CA VAL A 381 13.38 9.13 -8.56
C VAL A 381 12.86 10.54 -8.19
N VAL A 382 13.59 11.59 -8.60
CA VAL A 382 13.19 12.98 -8.36
C VAL A 382 11.89 13.34 -9.11
N GLY A 383 11.52 12.60 -10.17
CA GLY A 383 10.25 12.72 -10.87
C GLY A 383 9.02 12.49 -9.98
N MET A 384 9.20 11.87 -8.83
CA MET A 384 8.14 11.76 -7.81
C MET A 384 7.62 13.11 -7.32
N ALA A 385 8.40 14.20 -7.47
CA ALA A 385 7.92 15.55 -7.17
C ALA A 385 6.69 15.93 -8.00
N LEU A 386 6.56 15.38 -9.21
CA LEU A 386 5.44 15.64 -10.11
C LEU A 386 4.10 15.11 -9.55
N ILE A 387 4.16 13.96 -8.89
CA ILE A 387 2.95 13.29 -8.39
C ILE A 387 2.66 13.58 -6.91
N LEU A 388 3.54 14.30 -6.21
CA LEU A 388 3.41 14.58 -4.78
C LEU A 388 2.07 15.25 -4.45
N GLY A 389 1.62 16.19 -5.28
CA GLY A 389 0.37 16.93 -5.07
C GLY A 389 -0.90 16.07 -5.23
N ILE A 390 -0.81 14.99 -6.01
CA ILE A 390 -1.94 14.10 -6.29
C ILE A 390 -1.88 12.78 -5.51
N ASP A 391 -0.77 12.48 -4.83
CA ASP A 391 -0.59 11.21 -4.10
C ASP A 391 -1.71 10.96 -3.08
N ARG A 392 -2.25 12.02 -2.49
CA ARG A 392 -3.36 11.91 -1.53
C ARG A 392 -4.60 11.28 -2.15
N PHE A 393 -5.00 11.74 -3.34
CA PHE A 393 -6.15 11.19 -4.08
C PHE A 393 -5.90 9.75 -4.52
N MET A 394 -4.69 9.48 -4.99
CA MET A 394 -4.29 8.13 -5.36
C MET A 394 -4.25 7.20 -4.14
N SER A 395 -3.89 7.73 -2.96
CA SER A 395 -3.86 6.98 -1.70
C SER A 395 -5.24 6.49 -1.26
N GLU A 396 -6.29 7.29 -1.44
CA GLU A 396 -7.67 6.89 -1.14
C GLU A 396 -8.13 5.72 -2.02
N CYS A 397 -8.00 5.86 -3.33
CA CYS A 397 -8.37 4.82 -4.27
C CYS A 397 -7.56 3.53 -4.05
N ARG A 398 -6.26 3.67 -3.78
CA ARG A 398 -5.36 2.56 -3.44
C ARG A 398 -5.84 1.80 -2.22
N ALA A 399 -6.17 2.51 -1.14
CA ALA A 399 -6.64 1.92 0.12
C ALA A 399 -7.97 1.18 -0.06
N LEU A 400 -8.92 1.76 -0.81
CA LEU A 400 -10.19 1.12 -1.15
C LEU A 400 -9.99 -0.17 -1.95
N THR A 401 -9.14 -0.13 -2.97
CA THR A 401 -8.84 -1.29 -3.82
C THR A 401 -8.19 -2.42 -3.02
N ASN A 402 -7.21 -2.10 -2.18
CA ASN A 402 -6.56 -3.06 -1.27
C ASN A 402 -7.57 -3.70 -0.32
N PHE A 403 -8.45 -2.91 0.26
CA PHE A 403 -9.45 -3.38 1.22
C PHE A 403 -10.46 -4.35 0.58
N ILE A 404 -10.97 -4.01 -0.60
CA ILE A 404 -11.88 -4.89 -1.37
C ILE A 404 -11.15 -6.18 -1.75
N GLY A 405 -9.92 -6.09 -2.27
CA GLY A 405 -9.10 -7.24 -2.62
C GLY A 405 -8.88 -8.18 -1.44
N ASN A 406 -8.62 -7.64 -0.24
CA ASN A 406 -8.44 -8.43 0.96
C ASN A 406 -9.72 -9.14 1.42
N ALA A 407 -10.88 -8.48 1.30
CA ALA A 407 -12.18 -9.11 1.59
C ALA A 407 -12.48 -10.26 0.60
N VAL A 408 -12.19 -10.08 -0.69
CA VAL A 408 -12.33 -11.15 -1.71
C VAL A 408 -11.39 -12.30 -1.41
N ALA A 409 -10.12 -12.02 -1.11
CA ALA A 409 -9.12 -13.03 -0.76
C ALA A 409 -9.57 -13.91 0.41
N CYS A 410 -10.12 -13.29 1.46
CA CYS A 410 -10.61 -13.99 2.64
C CYS A 410 -11.69 -15.04 2.27
N ILE A 411 -12.71 -14.65 1.50
CA ILE A 411 -13.79 -15.55 1.08
C ILE A 411 -13.24 -16.64 0.16
N VAL A 412 -12.38 -16.31 -0.79
CA VAL A 412 -11.82 -17.27 -1.75
C VAL A 412 -10.96 -18.30 -1.05
N VAL A 413 -10.03 -17.88 -0.18
CA VAL A 413 -9.17 -18.82 0.57
C VAL A 413 -9.99 -19.70 1.51
N ALA A 414 -11.00 -19.11 2.19
CA ALA A 414 -11.91 -19.87 3.05
C ALA A 414 -12.67 -20.96 2.25
N ARG A 415 -13.09 -20.66 1.02
CA ARG A 415 -13.72 -21.68 0.13
C ARG A 415 -12.73 -22.77 -0.30
N TRP A 416 -11.51 -22.42 -0.65
CA TRP A 416 -10.47 -23.39 -1.01
C TRP A 416 -10.11 -24.35 0.14
N GLU A 417 -10.40 -23.95 1.36
CA GLU A 417 -10.23 -24.74 2.58
C GLU A 417 -11.52 -25.44 3.06
N ASN A 418 -12.65 -25.23 2.38
CA ASN A 418 -13.99 -25.68 2.81
C ASN A 418 -14.38 -25.13 4.20
N GLU A 419 -13.96 -23.90 4.49
CA GLU A 419 -14.11 -23.20 5.78
C GLU A 419 -15.10 -22.01 5.64
N VAL A 420 -16.11 -22.14 4.77
CA VAL A 420 -17.20 -21.16 4.58
C VAL A 420 -18.53 -21.81 4.85
N ASP A 421 -19.36 -21.18 5.70
CA ASP A 421 -20.78 -21.45 5.79
C ASP A 421 -21.52 -20.69 4.66
N GLU A 422 -21.82 -21.42 3.58
CA GLU A 422 -22.44 -20.87 2.36
C GLU A 422 -23.79 -20.18 2.64
N ALA A 423 -24.60 -20.75 3.55
CA ALA A 423 -25.88 -20.18 3.87
C ALA A 423 -25.73 -18.81 4.55
N LYS A 424 -24.79 -18.70 5.51
CA LYS A 424 -24.45 -17.44 6.16
C LYS A 424 -23.86 -16.44 5.18
N LEU A 425 -22.94 -16.88 4.29
CA LEU A 425 -22.35 -15.99 3.29
C LEU A 425 -23.43 -15.38 2.39
N HIS A 426 -24.32 -16.20 1.86
CA HIS A 426 -25.38 -15.71 1.00
C HIS A 426 -26.38 -14.81 1.73
N ALA A 427 -26.72 -15.10 2.99
CA ALA A 427 -27.59 -14.27 3.82
C ALA A 427 -26.93 -12.90 4.10
N ALA A 428 -25.67 -12.89 4.53
CA ALA A 428 -24.91 -11.67 4.81
C ALA A 428 -24.80 -10.78 3.56
N LEU A 429 -24.44 -11.34 2.42
CA LEU A 429 -24.33 -10.61 1.15
C LEU A 429 -25.67 -10.16 0.57
N ALA A 430 -26.78 -10.81 1.00
CA ALA A 430 -28.14 -10.39 0.65
C ALA A 430 -28.71 -9.31 1.60
N GLY A 431 -27.96 -8.96 2.68
CA GLY A 431 -28.43 -8.02 3.72
C GLY A 431 -29.57 -8.58 4.57
N LYS A 432 -29.70 -9.92 4.65
CA LYS A 432 -30.69 -10.57 5.49
C LYS A 432 -30.12 -10.73 6.91
N PRO A 433 -30.98 -10.69 7.99
CA PRO A 433 -30.51 -10.95 9.33
C PRO A 433 -29.91 -12.36 9.39
N ILE A 434 -28.70 -12.45 9.95
CA ILE A 434 -28.03 -13.72 10.17
C ILE A 434 -28.70 -14.37 11.38
N VAL A 435 -29.46 -15.43 11.17
CA VAL A 435 -30.02 -16.23 12.27
C VAL A 435 -28.84 -16.98 12.90
N GLU A 436 -28.42 -16.59 14.08
CA GLU A 436 -27.54 -17.40 14.92
C GLU A 436 -28.27 -18.70 15.21
N THR A 437 -27.92 -19.76 14.52
CA THR A 437 -28.31 -21.12 14.97
C THR A 437 -27.63 -21.33 16.31
N ALA A 438 -28.45 -21.33 17.38
CA ALA A 438 -28.01 -21.66 18.73
C ALA A 438 -27.17 -22.97 18.65
N ALA A 439 -25.98 -22.95 19.24
CA ALA A 439 -25.20 -24.15 19.41
C ALA A 439 -26.08 -25.23 20.04
N PRO A 440 -26.06 -26.49 19.58
CA PRO A 440 -26.79 -27.56 20.20
C PRO A 440 -26.39 -27.61 21.68
N ALA A 441 -27.39 -27.54 22.56
CA ALA A 441 -27.17 -27.64 24.00
C ALA A 441 -26.32 -28.89 24.31
N PRO A 442 -25.34 -28.79 25.22
CA PRO A 442 -24.55 -29.95 25.61
C PRO A 442 -25.49 -31.03 26.10
N VAL A 443 -25.47 -32.18 25.43
CA VAL A 443 -26.19 -33.37 25.90
C VAL A 443 -25.53 -33.73 27.22
N LEU A 444 -26.22 -33.43 28.33
CA LEU A 444 -25.90 -33.96 29.64
C LEU A 444 -26.04 -35.48 29.54
N GLN A 445 -24.91 -36.18 29.39
CA GLN A 445 -24.90 -37.64 29.64
C GLN A 445 -25.27 -37.81 31.09
N ALA A 446 -26.45 -38.42 31.30
CA ALA A 446 -26.86 -38.88 32.60
C ALA A 446 -25.82 -39.95 33.04
N ALA A 447 -25.18 -39.66 34.15
CA ALA A 447 -24.37 -40.66 34.84
C ALA A 447 -25.33 -41.72 35.41
N GLU A 448 -25.20 -42.97 34.92
CA GLU A 448 -25.55 -44.20 35.63
C GLU A 448 -24.33 -44.76 36.36
#